data_e5030341beb5d8d62249c4deb05b246f
#
_entry.id   e5030341beb5d8d62249c4deb05b246f
#
_cell.length_a   1.000
_cell.length_b   1.000
_cell.length_c   1.000
_cell.angle_alpha   90.00
_cell.angle_beta   90.00
_cell.angle_gamma   90.00
#
_symmetry.space_group_name_H-M   'P 1'
#
loop_
_entity.id
_entity.type
_entity.pdbx_description
1 polymer ?
#
loop_
_entity_poly.entity_id
_entity_poly.type
_entity_poly.pdbx_seq_one_letter_code
_entity_poly.pdbx_strand_id
1 'polypeptide(L)'
;MQDYAADEIISMGDPEKYTGQGGVLTFRGGPLRQNAAYGTVDVQEEQLSVVRGVRTTKLDNAYTGFGFGSQPLIVKWYKNIREMMNIADDSKNTTAMREVIVPSDDGKIYFYDLDTMAYSRQPIDVGLPMSVTASVNPYGYPLLY
;
A
#
# COMPACT_ATOMS: atom_id res chain seq x y z
N MET A 1 -25.56 -13.14 29.50
CA MET A 1 -24.69 -13.34 28.33
C MET A 1 -24.00 -14.67 28.53
N GLN A 2 -24.08 -15.56 27.56
CA GLN A 2 -23.34 -16.82 27.64
C GLN A 2 -21.92 -16.51 27.20
N ASP A 3 -20.93 -16.80 28.05
CA ASP A 3 -19.52 -16.59 27.68
C ASP A 3 -19.18 -17.55 26.52
N TYR A 4 -18.74 -16.99 25.38
CA TYR A 4 -18.26 -17.78 24.28
C TYR A 4 -16.88 -18.31 24.60
N ALA A 5 -16.70 -19.62 24.54
CA ALA A 5 -15.40 -20.28 24.54
C ALA A 5 -15.23 -21.03 23.23
N ALA A 6 -14.12 -20.83 22.56
CA ALA A 6 -13.80 -21.61 21.36
C ALA A 6 -13.44 -23.04 21.76
N ASP A 7 -13.96 -24.01 21.00
CA ASP A 7 -13.67 -25.44 21.22
C ASP A 7 -12.22 -25.80 20.87
N GLU A 8 -11.54 -24.94 20.11
CA GLU A 8 -10.15 -25.12 19.69
C GLU A 8 -9.32 -23.86 20.01
N ILE A 9 -8.05 -24.06 20.30
CA ILE A 9 -7.09 -22.99 20.45
C ILE A 9 -6.81 -22.38 19.07
N ILE A 10 -7.21 -21.14 18.84
CA ILE A 10 -6.93 -20.42 17.63
C ILE A 10 -5.46 -19.94 17.68
N SER A 11 -4.60 -20.53 16.83
CA SER A 11 -3.24 -20.06 16.64
C SER A 11 -3.24 -18.89 15.64
N MET A 12 -2.90 -17.70 16.10
CA MET A 12 -2.87 -16.49 15.27
C MET A 12 -1.59 -16.39 14.42
N GLY A 13 -0.67 -17.32 14.56
CA GLY A 13 0.62 -17.28 13.89
C GLY A 13 1.57 -16.19 14.42
N ASP A 14 2.80 -16.25 13.94
CA ASP A 14 3.82 -15.25 14.27
C ASP A 14 3.61 -14.00 13.38
N PRO A 15 3.41 -12.81 13.96
CA PRO A 15 3.17 -11.59 13.19
C PRO A 15 4.34 -11.23 12.25
N GLU A 16 5.57 -11.62 12.58
CA GLU A 16 6.74 -11.44 11.71
C GLU A 16 6.73 -12.39 10.51
N LYS A 17 6.00 -13.48 10.60
CA LYS A 17 5.81 -14.47 9.54
C LYS A 17 4.49 -14.30 8.79
N TYR A 18 3.70 -13.30 9.12
CA TYR A 18 2.41 -13.07 8.49
C TYR A 18 2.53 -12.80 6.99
N THR A 19 3.63 -12.17 6.56
CA THR A 19 3.85 -11.85 5.15
C THR A 19 5.16 -12.42 4.66
N GLY A 20 5.13 -13.16 3.55
CA GLY A 20 6.33 -13.50 2.76
C GLY A 20 6.83 -12.32 1.92
N GLN A 21 6.13 -11.18 1.94
CA GLN A 21 6.37 -10.01 1.12
C GLN A 21 6.86 -8.85 1.98
N GLY A 22 7.97 -8.23 1.60
CA GLY A 22 8.48 -7.05 2.29
C GLY A 22 7.65 -5.81 2.03
N GLY A 23 7.38 -5.03 3.08
CA GLY A 23 6.67 -3.76 2.96
C GLY A 23 5.73 -3.45 4.12
N VAL A 24 4.92 -2.42 3.90
CA VAL A 24 3.76 -2.04 4.72
C VAL A 24 2.52 -2.43 3.93
N LEU A 25 1.99 -3.61 4.17
CA LEU A 25 0.99 -4.26 3.32
C LEU A 25 -0.46 -4.02 3.73
N THR A 26 -0.67 -3.45 4.91
CA THR A 26 -1.98 -3.09 5.46
C THR A 26 -1.81 -2.02 6.52
N PHE A 27 -2.90 -1.57 7.14
CA PHE A 27 -2.86 -0.56 8.19
C PHE A 27 -1.92 -0.97 9.33
N ARG A 28 -0.91 -0.13 9.59
CA ARG A 28 0.16 -0.34 10.56
C ARG A 28 0.95 -1.65 10.35
N GLY A 29 1.09 -2.07 9.10
CA GLY A 29 2.03 -3.10 8.64
C GLY A 29 1.57 -4.54 8.74
N GLY A 30 0.60 -4.87 9.58
CA GLY A 30 0.17 -6.25 9.77
C GLY A 30 -1.12 -6.39 10.58
N PRO A 31 -1.62 -7.63 10.76
CA PRO A 31 -2.89 -7.89 11.43
C PRO A 31 -2.88 -7.45 12.90
N LEU A 32 -1.72 -7.48 13.55
CA LEU A 32 -1.55 -7.00 14.92
C LEU A 32 -1.24 -5.49 15.00
N ARG A 33 -1.13 -4.80 13.87
CA ARG A 33 -0.92 -3.35 13.77
C ARG A 33 0.32 -2.85 14.51
N GLN A 34 1.39 -3.62 14.53
CA GLN A 34 2.61 -3.35 15.30
C GLN A 34 3.75 -2.76 14.46
N ASN A 35 3.74 -2.95 13.14
CA ASN A 35 4.80 -2.56 12.22
C ASN A 35 4.33 -1.46 11.25
N ALA A 36 4.28 -0.23 11.72
CA ALA A 36 3.82 0.90 10.91
C ALA A 36 4.88 1.42 9.92
N ALA A 37 6.12 0.99 10.03
CA ALA A 37 7.24 1.46 9.21
C ALA A 37 7.99 0.28 8.58
N TYR A 38 8.62 0.53 7.43
CA TYR A 38 9.43 -0.44 6.71
C TYR A 38 10.64 0.25 6.11
N GLY A 39 11.80 -0.37 6.30
CA GLY A 39 13.08 0.13 5.76
C GLY A 39 13.91 0.92 6.78
N THR A 40 14.98 1.51 6.29
CA THR A 40 15.89 2.35 7.04
C THR A 40 15.93 3.74 6.41
N VAL A 41 16.15 4.76 7.23
CA VAL A 41 16.30 6.13 6.78
C VAL A 41 17.74 6.56 7.03
N ASP A 42 18.43 6.99 5.98
CA ASP A 42 19.72 7.65 6.08
C ASP A 42 19.50 9.15 5.85
N VAL A 43 19.51 9.91 6.94
CA VAL A 43 19.25 11.36 6.90
C VAL A 43 20.53 12.06 6.49
N GLN A 44 20.57 12.58 5.25
CA GLN A 44 21.71 13.32 4.70
C GLN A 44 21.56 14.84 4.87
N GLU A 45 20.32 15.30 4.97
CA GLU A 45 20.00 16.72 5.07
C GLU A 45 19.07 16.99 6.26
N GLU A 46 19.31 18.09 6.98
CA GLU A 46 18.48 18.49 8.14
C GLU A 46 17.21 19.24 7.72
N GLN A 47 16.66 18.92 6.56
CA GLN A 47 15.45 19.56 6.04
C GLN A 47 14.54 18.55 5.33
N LEU A 48 13.25 18.85 5.35
CA LEU A 48 12.26 18.14 4.55
C LEU A 48 11.98 18.92 3.26
N SER A 49 11.99 18.21 2.13
CA SER A 49 11.62 18.78 0.84
C SER A 49 10.44 18.04 0.24
N VAL A 50 9.61 18.73 -0.53
CA VAL A 50 8.51 18.11 -1.28
C VAL A 50 9.07 17.48 -2.53
N VAL A 51 9.11 16.16 -2.58
CA VAL A 51 9.60 15.40 -3.75
C VAL A 51 8.55 15.35 -4.84
N ARG A 52 7.27 15.21 -4.48
CA ARG A 52 6.16 15.14 -5.43
C ARG A 52 4.88 15.67 -4.83
N GLY A 53 4.11 16.37 -5.66
CA GLY A 53 2.72 16.74 -5.40
C GLY A 53 1.78 16.10 -6.42
N VAL A 54 0.62 15.69 -5.99
CA VAL A 54 -0.45 15.19 -6.84
C VAL A 54 -1.69 16.02 -6.62
N ARG A 55 -2.31 16.45 -7.72
CA ARG A 55 -3.60 17.13 -7.64
C ARG A 55 -4.70 16.09 -7.75
N THR A 56 -5.46 15.92 -6.69
CA THR A 56 -6.68 15.12 -6.68
C THR A 56 -7.85 15.92 -7.24
N THR A 57 -8.86 15.23 -7.77
CA THR A 57 -10.06 15.85 -8.32
C THR A 57 -11.26 15.56 -7.41
N LYS A 58 -12.27 16.42 -7.50
CA LYS A 58 -13.53 16.21 -6.80
C LYS A 58 -14.37 15.17 -7.55
N LEU A 59 -14.94 14.19 -6.86
CA LEU A 59 -16.02 13.38 -7.41
C LEU A 59 -17.30 14.20 -7.46
N ASP A 60 -18.11 14.02 -8.52
CA ASP A 60 -19.37 14.76 -8.75
C ASP A 60 -20.50 14.39 -7.77
N ASN A 61 -20.24 13.53 -6.81
CA ASN A 61 -21.20 13.16 -5.77
C ASN A 61 -20.97 13.95 -4.47
N ALA A 62 -21.95 13.93 -3.56
CA ALA A 62 -21.99 14.75 -2.34
C ALA A 62 -20.86 14.44 -1.33
N TYR A 63 -20.18 13.32 -1.44
CA TYR A 63 -19.02 12.95 -0.61
C TYR A 63 -17.73 13.31 -1.33
N THR A 64 -17.28 14.50 -1.08
CA THR A 64 -16.08 15.02 -1.75
C THR A 64 -15.01 15.33 -0.73
N GLY A 65 -14.26 14.30 -0.39
CA GLY A 65 -12.97 14.48 0.23
C GLY A 65 -11.92 14.93 -0.80
N PHE A 66 -10.99 15.75 -0.36
CA PHE A 66 -9.80 16.07 -1.12
C PHE A 66 -8.62 15.42 -0.42
N GLY A 67 -8.05 14.40 -1.00
CA GLY A 67 -6.86 13.77 -0.46
C GLY A 67 -7.02 12.30 -0.09
N PHE A 68 -6.23 11.87 0.85
CA PHE A 68 -6.32 10.53 1.42
C PHE A 68 -6.23 10.61 2.94
N GLY A 69 -7.17 10.00 3.64
CA GLY A 69 -7.18 9.90 5.10
C GLY A 69 -6.57 8.60 5.62
N SER A 70 -5.99 7.80 4.73
CA SER A 70 -5.50 6.45 5.02
C SER A 70 -3.97 6.36 4.98
N GLN A 71 -3.41 5.26 5.46
CA GLN A 71 -1.99 4.98 5.35
C GLN A 71 -1.66 4.48 3.95
N PRO A 72 -0.69 5.07 3.24
CA PRO A 72 -0.14 4.48 2.01
C PRO A 72 0.46 3.12 2.27
N LEU A 73 0.30 2.20 1.33
CA LEU A 73 1.01 0.92 1.36
C LEU A 73 2.36 1.06 0.67
N ILE A 74 3.33 0.26 1.10
CA ILE A 74 4.62 0.12 0.43
C ILE A 74 4.84 -1.37 0.20
N VAL A 75 5.03 -1.77 -1.06
CA VAL A 75 5.17 -3.17 -1.44
C VAL A 75 6.45 -3.37 -2.23
N LYS A 76 7.31 -4.27 -1.76
CA LYS A 76 8.49 -4.69 -2.50
C LYS A 76 8.13 -5.89 -3.38
N TRP A 77 7.80 -5.64 -4.64
CA TRP A 77 7.43 -6.70 -5.58
C TRP A 77 8.61 -7.56 -6.03
N TYR A 78 8.49 -8.88 -5.93
CA TYR A 78 9.44 -9.81 -6.49
C TYR A 78 9.43 -9.78 -8.03
N LYS A 79 10.57 -10.11 -8.65
CA LYS A 79 10.73 -10.03 -10.10
C LYS A 79 9.68 -10.84 -10.87
N ASN A 80 9.48 -12.11 -10.47
CA ASN A 80 8.49 -12.98 -11.09
C ASN A 80 7.04 -12.45 -10.99
N ILE A 81 6.72 -11.71 -9.95
CA ILE A 81 5.40 -11.08 -9.80
C ILE A 81 5.31 -9.86 -10.71
N ARG A 82 6.35 -9.01 -10.76
CA ARG A 82 6.38 -7.83 -11.64
C ARG A 82 6.22 -8.17 -13.12
N GLU A 83 6.78 -9.30 -13.56
CA GLU A 83 6.65 -9.78 -14.94
C GLU A 83 5.19 -10.07 -15.32
N MET A 84 4.35 -10.47 -14.36
CA MET A 84 2.92 -10.72 -14.56
C MET A 84 2.04 -9.48 -14.39
N MET A 85 2.57 -8.42 -13.77
CA MET A 85 1.81 -7.21 -13.49
C MET A 85 1.74 -6.27 -14.69
N ASN A 86 0.65 -5.52 -14.79
CA ASN A 86 0.51 -4.43 -15.75
C ASN A 86 1.12 -3.13 -15.18
N ILE A 87 2.45 -3.07 -15.18
CA ILE A 87 3.25 -1.93 -14.74
C ILE A 87 4.14 -1.46 -15.89
N ALA A 88 4.70 -0.26 -15.77
CA ALA A 88 5.63 0.30 -16.77
C ALA A 88 6.85 -0.62 -16.96
N ASP A 89 7.36 -0.71 -18.18
CA ASP A 89 8.47 -1.60 -18.51
C ASP A 89 9.74 -1.27 -17.72
N ASP A 90 10.03 -0.01 -17.47
CA ASP A 90 11.13 0.42 -16.61
C ASP A 90 11.00 -0.14 -15.20
N SER A 91 9.79 -0.17 -14.66
CA SER A 91 9.49 -0.76 -13.34
C SER A 91 9.65 -2.28 -13.32
N LYS A 92 9.37 -2.97 -14.44
CA LYS A 92 9.61 -4.43 -14.55
C LYS A 92 11.10 -4.76 -14.52
N ASN A 93 11.92 -3.94 -15.14
CA ASN A 93 13.34 -4.22 -15.39
C ASN A 93 14.27 -3.76 -14.25
N THR A 94 13.78 -3.00 -13.28
CA THR A 94 14.59 -2.57 -12.14
C THR A 94 15.00 -3.75 -11.25
N THR A 95 16.15 -3.65 -10.60
CA THR A 95 16.66 -4.70 -9.69
C THR A 95 15.74 -4.92 -8.51
N ALA A 96 15.18 -3.85 -7.95
CA ALA A 96 14.21 -3.91 -6.86
C ALA A 96 13.19 -2.77 -7.03
N MET A 97 11.92 -3.12 -7.05
CA MET A 97 10.85 -2.15 -7.12
C MET A 97 10.09 -2.11 -5.80
N ARG A 98 9.93 -0.93 -5.26
CA ARG A 98 9.08 -0.65 -4.11
C ARG A 98 7.94 0.26 -4.58
N GLU A 99 6.73 -0.29 -4.60
CA GLU A 99 5.56 0.44 -5.06
C GLU A 99 4.81 1.05 -3.87
N VAL A 100 4.53 2.35 -3.96
CA VAL A 100 3.64 3.06 -3.04
C VAL A 100 2.24 3.03 -3.62
N ILE A 101 1.27 2.55 -2.85
CA ILE A 101 -0.13 2.44 -3.26
C ILE A 101 -0.95 3.36 -2.37
N VAL A 102 -1.68 4.27 -2.99
CA VAL A 102 -2.45 5.31 -2.30
C VAL A 102 -3.89 5.30 -2.79
N PRO A 103 -4.81 4.67 -2.05
CA PRO A 103 -6.24 4.88 -2.24
C PRO A 103 -6.60 6.33 -1.88
N SER A 104 -7.47 6.95 -2.63
CA SER A 104 -7.79 8.36 -2.46
C SER A 104 -9.30 8.64 -2.46
N ASP A 105 -9.69 9.69 -1.77
CA ASP A 105 -11.09 10.14 -1.68
C ASP A 105 -11.64 10.65 -3.02
N ASP A 106 -10.79 10.90 -4.01
CA ASP A 106 -11.21 11.25 -5.38
C ASP A 106 -11.62 10.03 -6.23
N GLY A 107 -11.73 8.86 -5.61
CA GLY A 107 -12.18 7.63 -6.26
C GLY A 107 -11.10 6.92 -7.06
N LYS A 108 -9.84 7.27 -6.89
CA LYS A 108 -8.72 6.67 -7.62
C LYS A 108 -7.73 6.02 -6.69
N ILE A 109 -7.08 4.97 -7.19
CA ILE A 109 -5.92 4.36 -6.56
C ILE A 109 -4.69 4.79 -7.35
N TYR A 110 -3.75 5.44 -6.68
CA TYR A 110 -2.51 5.90 -7.27
C TYR A 110 -1.36 4.94 -6.95
N PHE A 111 -0.44 4.80 -7.89
CA PHE A 111 0.69 3.88 -7.80
C PHE A 111 1.98 4.61 -8.19
N TYR A 112 2.95 4.60 -7.28
CA TYR A 112 4.23 5.25 -7.50
C TYR A 112 5.38 4.29 -7.25
N ASP A 113 6.44 4.42 -8.00
CA ASP A 113 7.72 3.87 -7.61
C ASP A 113 8.31 4.70 -6.45
N LEU A 114 8.66 4.06 -5.33
CA LEU A 114 9.12 4.75 -4.12
C LEU A 114 10.43 5.50 -4.34
N ASP A 115 11.30 4.98 -5.20
CA ASP A 115 12.64 5.54 -5.39
C ASP A 115 12.62 6.76 -6.32
N THR A 116 11.79 6.74 -7.34
CA THR A 116 11.71 7.80 -8.36
C THR A 116 10.51 8.72 -8.17
N MET A 117 9.53 8.29 -7.40
CA MET A 117 8.22 8.94 -7.26
C MET A 117 7.48 9.12 -8.60
N ALA A 118 7.90 8.44 -9.63
CA ALA A 118 7.16 8.36 -10.90
C ALA A 118 5.97 7.41 -10.78
N TYR A 119 4.99 7.54 -11.66
CA TYR A 119 3.92 6.54 -11.74
C TYR A 119 4.50 5.19 -12.17
N SER A 120 4.24 4.15 -11.39
CA SER A 120 4.57 2.77 -11.76
C SER A 120 3.57 2.18 -12.76
N ARG A 121 2.35 2.71 -12.74
CA ARG A 121 1.25 2.41 -13.67
C ARG A 121 0.21 3.54 -13.65
N GLN A 122 -0.71 3.52 -14.58
CA GLN A 122 -1.84 4.45 -14.58
C GLN A 122 -2.71 4.24 -13.32
N PRO A 123 -3.24 5.31 -12.73
CA PRO A 123 -4.20 5.20 -11.64
C PRO A 123 -5.41 4.36 -12.04
N ILE A 124 -5.93 3.59 -11.11
CA ILE A 124 -7.19 2.85 -11.29
C ILE A 124 -8.33 3.75 -10.82
N ASP A 125 -9.28 4.00 -11.69
CA ASP A 125 -10.51 4.74 -11.35
C ASP A 125 -11.56 3.74 -10.85
N VAL A 126 -11.91 3.85 -9.58
CA VAL A 126 -12.93 3.04 -8.89
C VAL A 126 -14.28 3.77 -8.88
N GLY A 127 -14.26 5.10 -9.03
CA GLY A 127 -15.45 5.94 -9.03
C GLY A 127 -16.12 6.15 -7.66
N LEU A 128 -15.51 5.62 -6.58
CA LEU A 128 -16.02 5.75 -5.21
C LEU A 128 -14.90 6.23 -4.28
N PRO A 129 -15.19 7.13 -3.32
CA PRO A 129 -14.20 7.62 -2.39
C PRO A 129 -13.67 6.50 -1.50
N MET A 130 -12.36 6.50 -1.26
CA MET A 130 -11.68 5.50 -0.47
C MET A 130 -10.93 6.16 0.70
N SER A 131 -11.57 6.19 1.87
CA SER A 131 -11.04 6.83 3.08
C SER A 131 -10.33 5.86 4.02
N VAL A 132 -10.13 4.61 3.59
CA VAL A 132 -9.53 3.55 4.41
C VAL A 132 -8.24 3.04 3.80
N THR A 133 -7.36 2.51 4.65
CA THR A 133 -6.14 1.84 4.21
C THR A 133 -6.51 0.53 3.50
N ALA A 134 -6.02 0.35 2.30
CA ALA A 134 -6.13 -0.91 1.58
C ALA A 134 -5.25 -2.01 2.20
N SER A 135 -5.36 -3.22 1.72
CA SER A 135 -4.48 -4.33 2.06
C SER A 135 -4.00 -5.05 0.81
N VAL A 136 -2.72 -5.40 0.79
CA VAL A 136 -2.14 -6.29 -0.24
C VAL A 136 -2.12 -7.71 0.29
N ASN A 137 -2.30 -8.67 -0.61
CA ASN A 137 -2.26 -10.08 -0.25
C ASN A 137 -0.92 -10.45 0.44
N PRO A 138 -0.95 -11.05 1.65
CA PRO A 138 0.25 -11.31 2.44
C PRO A 138 1.21 -12.34 1.82
N TYR A 139 0.73 -13.14 0.88
CA TYR A 139 1.56 -14.12 0.17
C TYR A 139 2.27 -13.54 -1.06
N GLY A 140 2.14 -12.23 -1.30
CA GLY A 140 2.84 -11.56 -2.39
C GLY A 140 2.14 -11.63 -3.75
N TYR A 141 0.89 -12.12 -3.79
CA TYR A 141 0.08 -11.99 -5.01
C TYR A 141 -0.33 -10.53 -5.23
N PRO A 142 -0.38 -10.03 -6.47
CA PRO A 142 -0.72 -8.64 -6.76
C PRO A 142 -2.24 -8.39 -6.66
N LEU A 143 -2.80 -8.71 -5.51
CA LEU A 143 -4.20 -8.52 -5.15
C LEU A 143 -4.30 -7.43 -4.08
N LEU A 144 -5.14 -6.44 -4.35
CA LEU A 144 -5.43 -5.32 -3.48
C LEU A 144 -6.89 -5.43 -2.99
N TYR A 145 -7.08 -5.28 -1.68
CA TYR A 145 -8.37 -5.33 -1.01
C TYR A 145 -8.70 -4.00 -0.36
#